data_20e8f63e886c7e438d9f42c0da9b6ecf
#
_entry.id   20e8f63e886c7e438d9f42c0da9b6ecf
#
_cell.length_a   1.000
_cell.length_b   1.000
_cell.length_c   1.000
_cell.angle_alpha   90.00
_cell.angle_beta   90.00
_cell.angle_gamma   90.00
#
_symmetry.space_group_name_H-M   'P 1'
#
loop_
_entity.id
_entity.type
_entity.pdbx_description
1 polymer ?
#
loop_
_entity_poly.entity_id
_entity_poly.type
_entity_poly.pdbx_seq_one_letter_code
_entity_poly.pdbx_strand_id
1 'polypeptide(L)'
;MIIQKNIIDGSKIKILPITLEAAKEVASNLLPDDRREVEEGHGQNPLVELVKAAQEGTCVYFNVPNGKTAGMAGVEKGGVVWMLCTSAIHEYPITFAREAKRYIDSRQEDLLWNIVDERNRVHLKLLKFLGFKFLRKISHGPNQLSFIEF
;
A
#
# COMPACT_ATOMS: atom_id res chain seq x y z
N MET A 1 -21.30 -26.99 6.31
CA MET A 1 -21.47 -26.08 5.16
C MET A 1 -21.13 -24.65 5.52
N ILE A 2 -21.81 -24.09 6.48
CA ILE A 2 -21.55 -22.72 6.95
C ILE A 2 -20.12 -22.59 7.50
N ILE A 3 -19.66 -23.60 8.21
CA ILE A 3 -18.29 -23.62 8.75
C ILE A 3 -17.26 -23.53 7.65
N GLN A 4 -17.48 -24.21 6.52
CA GLN A 4 -16.58 -24.15 5.39
C GLN A 4 -16.52 -22.74 4.77
N LYS A 5 -17.67 -22.07 4.69
CA LYS A 5 -17.72 -20.68 4.23
C LYS A 5 -16.91 -19.77 5.13
N ASN A 6 -17.03 -19.94 6.45
CA ASN A 6 -16.28 -19.14 7.41
C ASN A 6 -14.77 -19.35 7.26
N ILE A 7 -14.34 -20.58 7.03
CA ILE A 7 -12.94 -20.90 6.79
C ILE A 7 -12.45 -20.23 5.50
N ILE A 8 -13.23 -20.30 4.41
CA ILE A 8 -12.91 -19.66 3.15
C ILE A 8 -12.79 -18.15 3.32
N ASP A 9 -13.75 -17.54 4.02
CA ASP A 9 -13.74 -16.10 4.28
C ASP A 9 -12.55 -15.71 5.15
N GLY A 10 -12.17 -16.52 6.13
CA GLY A 10 -10.99 -16.31 6.95
C GLY A 10 -9.67 -16.41 6.22
N SER A 11 -9.67 -16.88 4.95
CA SER A 11 -8.46 -16.95 4.11
C SER A 11 -8.27 -15.71 3.24
N LYS A 12 -9.13 -14.71 3.37
CA LYS A 12 -9.09 -13.50 2.55
C LYS A 12 -8.42 -12.34 3.28
N ILE A 13 -7.93 -11.39 2.49
CA ILE A 13 -7.53 -10.08 2.99
C ILE A 13 -8.81 -9.33 3.37
N LYS A 14 -8.84 -8.72 4.54
CA LYS A 14 -9.93 -7.85 4.96
C LYS A 14 -9.53 -6.41 4.74
N ILE A 15 -10.35 -5.66 4.00
CA ILE A 15 -10.16 -4.22 3.78
C ILE A 15 -11.15 -3.50 4.68
N LEU A 16 -10.66 -2.59 5.50
CA LEU A 16 -11.42 -1.95 6.55
C LEU A 16 -11.26 -0.42 6.51
N PRO A 17 -12.28 0.34 6.93
CA PRO A 17 -12.13 1.79 7.07
C PRO A 17 -10.99 2.12 8.02
N ILE A 18 -10.22 3.15 7.69
CA ILE A 18 -9.02 3.50 8.46
C ILE A 18 -9.35 3.87 9.91
N THR A 19 -8.49 3.45 10.82
CA THR A 19 -8.51 3.86 12.22
C THR A 19 -7.15 4.43 12.61
N LEU A 20 -7.13 5.24 13.65
CA LEU A 20 -5.88 5.82 14.14
C LEU A 20 -4.93 4.73 14.65
N GLU A 21 -5.46 3.73 15.35
CA GLU A 21 -4.65 2.62 15.86
C GLU A 21 -3.98 1.84 14.73
N ALA A 22 -4.72 1.56 13.65
CA ALA A 22 -4.17 0.87 12.49
C ALA A 22 -3.05 1.67 11.83
N ALA A 23 -3.23 2.99 11.70
CA ALA A 23 -2.21 3.86 11.13
C ALA A 23 -0.91 3.82 11.95
N LYS A 24 -1.02 3.88 13.27
CA LYS A 24 0.13 3.80 14.17
C LYS A 24 0.83 2.45 14.07
N GLU A 25 0.06 1.37 13.99
CA GLU A 25 0.61 0.02 13.87
C GLU A 25 1.35 -0.16 12.56
N VAL A 26 0.78 0.28 11.45
CA VAL A 26 1.44 0.21 10.14
C VAL A 26 2.73 1.03 10.15
N ALA A 27 2.69 2.25 10.67
CA ALA A 27 3.86 3.12 10.72
C ALA A 27 5.00 2.51 11.54
N SER A 28 4.67 1.79 12.60
CA SER A 28 5.66 1.14 13.47
C SER A 28 6.27 -0.12 12.87
N ASN A 29 5.63 -0.71 11.87
CA ASN A 29 6.00 -2.02 11.33
C ASN A 29 6.22 -2.02 9.82
N LEU A 30 6.49 -0.86 9.24
CA LEU A 30 6.70 -0.74 7.79
C LEU A 30 7.83 -1.64 7.30
N LEU A 31 7.66 -2.18 6.11
CA LEU A 31 8.75 -2.81 5.39
C LEU A 31 9.91 -1.81 5.27
N PRO A 32 11.17 -2.28 5.39
CA PRO A 32 12.33 -1.40 5.29
C PRO A 32 12.34 -0.55 4.02
N ASP A 33 11.96 -1.12 2.88
CA ASP A 33 11.94 -0.37 1.61
C ASP A 33 10.86 0.69 1.60
N ASP A 34 9.69 0.43 2.20
CA ASP A 34 8.62 1.41 2.31
C ASP A 34 9.01 2.56 3.23
N ARG A 35 9.62 2.23 4.38
CA ARG A 35 10.12 3.24 5.30
C ARG A 35 11.16 4.12 4.63
N ARG A 36 12.10 3.49 3.93
CA ARG A 36 13.17 4.22 3.24
C ARG A 36 12.61 5.15 2.17
N GLU A 37 11.61 4.70 1.43
CA GLU A 37 10.98 5.55 0.42
C GLU A 37 10.36 6.79 1.05
N VAL A 38 9.64 6.64 2.15
CA VAL A 38 9.02 7.78 2.85
C VAL A 38 10.08 8.71 3.44
N GLU A 39 11.03 8.15 4.18
CA GLU A 39 12.04 8.94 4.91
C GLU A 39 13.08 9.57 3.99
N GLU A 40 13.72 8.76 3.15
CA GLU A 40 14.80 9.24 2.30
C GLU A 40 14.28 9.78 0.96
N GLY A 41 13.27 9.14 0.40
CA GLY A 41 12.72 9.51 -0.89
C GLY A 41 11.88 10.76 -0.83
N HIS A 42 10.92 10.81 0.09
CA HIS A 42 10.02 11.96 0.22
C HIS A 42 10.45 12.95 1.30
N GLY A 43 11.41 12.60 2.14
CA GLY A 43 11.85 13.46 3.24
C GLY A 43 10.78 13.62 4.32
N GLN A 44 9.96 12.61 4.54
CA GLN A 44 8.81 12.67 5.43
C GLN A 44 8.94 11.67 6.58
N ASN A 45 8.16 11.88 7.64
CA ASN A 45 8.08 10.96 8.77
C ASN A 45 6.87 10.03 8.57
N PRO A 46 7.08 8.70 8.51
CA PRO A 46 5.98 7.77 8.24
C PRO A 46 4.82 7.87 9.24
N LEU A 47 5.10 8.00 10.53
CA LEU A 47 4.06 8.09 11.54
C LEU A 47 3.21 9.34 11.32
N VAL A 48 3.86 10.49 11.11
CA VAL A 48 3.16 11.76 10.87
C VAL A 48 2.27 11.66 9.64
N GLU A 49 2.79 11.13 8.54
CA GLU A 49 2.05 11.04 7.28
C GLU A 49 0.89 10.06 7.35
N LEU A 50 1.05 8.92 7.99
CA LEU A 50 -0.02 7.94 8.12
C LEU A 50 -1.10 8.37 9.11
N VAL A 51 -0.73 9.03 10.21
CA VAL A 51 -1.71 9.61 11.13
C VAL A 51 -2.52 10.70 10.43
N LYS A 52 -1.87 11.53 9.64
CA LYS A 52 -2.55 12.57 8.85
C LYS A 52 -3.54 11.95 7.87
N ALA A 53 -3.14 10.92 7.15
CA ALA A 53 -4.03 10.19 6.24
C ALA A 53 -5.23 9.61 6.98
N ALA A 54 -5.02 9.04 8.16
CA ALA A 54 -6.10 8.50 8.99
C ALA A 54 -7.09 9.60 9.42
N GLN A 55 -6.58 10.77 9.79
CA GLN A 55 -7.42 11.91 10.16
C GLN A 55 -8.26 12.42 9.00
N GLU A 56 -7.73 12.37 7.78
CA GLU A 56 -8.49 12.72 6.57
C GLU A 56 -9.58 11.70 6.28
N GLY A 57 -9.40 10.44 6.68
CA GLY A 57 -10.43 9.40 6.60
C GLY A 57 -10.73 8.89 5.20
N THR A 58 -9.85 9.14 4.23
CA THR A 58 -10.07 8.78 2.82
C THR A 58 -9.34 7.53 2.37
N CYS A 59 -8.65 6.85 3.29
CA CYS A 59 -7.91 5.64 2.99
C CYS A 59 -8.45 4.44 3.77
N VAL A 60 -7.91 3.29 3.48
CA VAL A 60 -8.27 2.03 4.13
C VAL A 60 -7.02 1.38 4.73
N TYR A 61 -7.23 0.47 5.66
CA TYR A 61 -6.18 -0.46 6.05
C TYR A 61 -6.65 -1.89 5.76
N PHE A 62 -5.73 -2.81 5.73
CA PHE A 62 -6.07 -4.19 5.44
C PHE A 62 -5.32 -5.16 6.33
N ASN A 63 -6.02 -6.26 6.66
CA ASN A 63 -5.49 -7.34 7.47
C ASN A 63 -5.32 -8.59 6.62
N VAL A 64 -4.25 -9.33 6.90
CA VAL A 64 -4.07 -10.67 6.33
C VAL A 64 -4.93 -11.68 7.08
N PRO A 65 -5.13 -12.90 6.54
CA PRO A 65 -6.04 -13.88 7.14
C PRO A 65 -5.80 -14.21 8.61
N ASN A 66 -4.56 -14.12 9.10
CA ASN A 66 -4.26 -14.36 10.52
C ASN A 66 -4.59 -13.18 11.44
N GLY A 67 -5.16 -12.10 10.90
CA GLY A 67 -5.58 -10.93 11.66
C GLY A 67 -4.52 -9.84 11.82
N LYS A 68 -3.29 -10.07 11.37
CA LYS A 68 -2.25 -9.04 11.44
C LYS A 68 -2.55 -7.91 10.47
N THR A 69 -2.31 -6.68 10.91
CA THR A 69 -2.41 -5.50 10.06
C THR A 69 -1.27 -5.51 9.05
N ALA A 70 -1.62 -5.46 7.78
CA ALA A 70 -0.65 -5.65 6.70
C ALA A 70 -0.33 -4.39 5.91
N GLY A 71 -1.14 -3.35 6.04
CA GLY A 71 -0.84 -2.11 5.36
C GLY A 71 -2.00 -1.14 5.29
N MET A 72 -1.73 -0.03 4.65
CA MET A 72 -2.71 1.02 4.33
C MET A 72 -2.62 1.34 2.84
N ALA A 73 -3.75 1.75 2.27
CA ALA A 73 -3.81 2.14 0.87
C ALA A 73 -4.86 3.22 0.67
N GLY A 74 -4.69 4.01 -0.36
CA GLY A 74 -5.64 5.05 -0.70
C GLY A 74 -5.44 5.59 -2.10
N VAL A 75 -6.41 6.38 -2.53
CA VAL A 75 -6.34 7.15 -3.76
C VAL A 75 -6.69 8.58 -3.43
N GLU A 76 -5.74 9.47 -3.59
CA GLU A 76 -5.92 10.89 -3.33
C GLU A 76 -6.49 11.59 -4.56
N LYS A 77 -6.95 12.81 -4.37
CA LYS A 77 -7.50 13.63 -5.43
C LYS A 77 -6.54 13.68 -6.62
N GLY A 78 -7.08 13.47 -7.83
CA GLY A 78 -6.29 13.42 -9.03
C GLY A 78 -5.80 12.02 -9.41
N GLY A 79 -6.25 10.99 -8.68
CA GLY A 79 -5.90 9.60 -8.99
C GLY A 79 -4.55 9.15 -8.46
N VAL A 80 -4.00 9.84 -7.47
CA VAL A 80 -2.71 9.49 -6.88
C VAL A 80 -2.88 8.28 -5.95
N VAL A 81 -2.54 7.11 -6.45
CA VAL A 81 -2.66 5.85 -5.71
C VAL A 81 -1.42 5.61 -4.87
N TRP A 82 -1.62 5.14 -3.62
CA TRP A 82 -0.51 4.85 -2.72
C TRP A 82 -0.80 3.64 -1.85
N MET A 83 0.25 3.00 -1.38
CA MET A 83 0.16 1.90 -0.43
C MET A 83 1.46 1.77 0.35
N LEU A 84 1.35 1.52 1.65
CA LEU A 84 2.47 1.23 2.54
C LEU A 84 2.15 -0.05 3.30
N CYS A 85 3.10 -0.95 3.37
CA CYS A 85 2.89 -2.31 3.86
C CYS A 85 3.81 -2.68 5.01
N THR A 86 3.38 -3.68 5.78
CA THR A 86 4.19 -4.36 6.78
C THR A 86 4.67 -5.72 6.23
N SER A 87 5.54 -6.40 6.96
CA SER A 87 6.03 -7.72 6.57
C SER A 87 4.93 -8.79 6.53
N ALA A 88 3.76 -8.51 7.10
CA ALA A 88 2.65 -9.46 7.09
C ALA A 88 2.20 -9.84 5.67
N ILE A 89 2.42 -8.99 4.67
CA ILE A 89 2.10 -9.33 3.27
C ILE A 89 2.90 -10.51 2.76
N HIS A 90 4.09 -10.75 3.29
CA HIS A 90 4.95 -11.86 2.87
C HIS A 90 4.48 -13.22 3.38
N GLU A 91 3.59 -13.24 4.35
CA GLU A 91 2.98 -14.49 4.85
C GLU A 91 1.87 -14.99 3.92
N TYR A 92 1.29 -14.11 3.11
CA TYR A 92 0.20 -14.41 2.19
C TYR A 92 0.37 -13.70 0.84
N PRO A 93 1.50 -13.93 0.15
CA PRO A 93 1.85 -13.09 -1.01
C PRO A 93 0.85 -13.18 -2.17
N ILE A 94 0.34 -14.37 -2.45
CA ILE A 94 -0.61 -14.57 -3.56
C ILE A 94 -1.96 -13.96 -3.22
N THR A 95 -2.47 -14.22 -2.02
CA THR A 95 -3.74 -13.68 -1.55
C THR A 95 -3.70 -12.15 -1.53
N PHE A 96 -2.60 -11.60 -1.05
CA PHE A 96 -2.38 -10.16 -1.03
C PHE A 96 -2.37 -9.57 -2.45
N ALA A 97 -1.59 -10.14 -3.35
CA ALA A 97 -1.48 -9.63 -4.71
C ALA A 97 -2.82 -9.67 -5.46
N ARG A 98 -3.58 -10.74 -5.28
CA ARG A 98 -4.92 -10.87 -5.89
C ARG A 98 -5.88 -9.82 -5.37
N GLU A 99 -5.86 -9.56 -4.07
CA GLU A 99 -6.77 -8.57 -3.48
C GLU A 99 -6.37 -7.15 -3.88
N ALA A 100 -5.07 -6.86 -3.95
CA ALA A 100 -4.58 -5.58 -4.45
C ALA A 100 -5.05 -5.35 -5.88
N LYS A 101 -4.99 -6.37 -6.74
CA LYS A 101 -5.47 -6.26 -8.10
C LYS A 101 -6.97 -6.02 -8.15
N ARG A 102 -7.74 -6.72 -7.32
CA ARG A 102 -9.19 -6.50 -7.25
C ARG A 102 -9.51 -5.08 -6.80
N TYR A 103 -8.77 -4.55 -5.84
CA TYR A 103 -8.94 -3.17 -5.38
C TYR A 103 -8.68 -2.18 -6.52
N ILE A 104 -7.58 -2.32 -7.24
CA ILE A 104 -7.24 -1.45 -8.37
C ILE A 104 -8.29 -1.56 -9.48
N ASP A 105 -8.69 -2.77 -9.84
CA ASP A 105 -9.67 -2.99 -10.91
C ASP A 105 -11.05 -2.44 -10.56
N SER A 106 -11.37 -2.30 -9.27
CA SER A 106 -12.65 -1.75 -8.80
C SER A 106 -12.68 -0.22 -8.76
N ARG A 107 -11.53 0.44 -8.91
CA ARG A 107 -11.47 1.89 -8.85
C ARG A 107 -12.09 2.53 -10.07
N GLN A 108 -12.71 3.70 -9.86
CA GLN A 108 -13.49 4.41 -10.88
C GLN A 108 -12.75 5.62 -11.46
N GLU A 109 -11.58 5.92 -10.96
CA GLU A 109 -10.78 7.03 -11.48
C GLU A 109 -10.34 6.74 -12.92
N ASP A 110 -10.35 7.78 -13.76
CA ASP A 110 -9.92 7.66 -15.16
C ASP A 110 -8.44 7.31 -15.27
N LEU A 111 -7.65 7.78 -14.31
CA LEU A 111 -6.21 7.52 -14.27
C LEU A 111 -5.77 7.30 -12.82
N LEU A 112 -5.03 6.24 -12.61
CA LEU A 112 -4.31 5.98 -11.37
C LEU A 112 -2.82 6.09 -11.64
N TRP A 113 -2.11 6.86 -10.83
CA TRP A 113 -0.69 7.11 -11.06
C TRP A 113 0.03 7.47 -9.76
N ASN A 114 1.32 7.37 -9.76
CA ASN A 114 2.20 7.89 -8.72
C ASN A 114 3.66 7.72 -9.17
N ILE A 115 4.57 7.95 -8.25
CA ILE A 115 5.99 7.66 -8.42
C ILE A 115 6.40 6.66 -7.33
N VAL A 116 7.38 5.84 -7.63
CA VAL A 116 7.90 4.81 -6.71
C VAL A 116 9.42 4.88 -6.71
N ASP A 117 10.02 4.74 -5.51
CA ASP A 117 11.46 4.68 -5.36
C ASP A 117 11.99 3.47 -6.15
N GLU A 118 12.96 3.70 -7.03
CA GLU A 118 13.53 2.63 -7.86
C GLU A 118 14.12 1.49 -7.04
N ARG A 119 14.51 1.75 -5.81
CA ARG A 119 15.06 0.75 -4.90
C ARG A 119 13.99 -0.15 -4.26
N ASN A 120 12.71 0.25 -4.33
CA ASN A 120 11.61 -0.50 -3.71
C ASN A 120 11.14 -1.63 -4.63
N ARG A 121 11.93 -2.70 -4.68
CA ARG A 121 11.72 -3.82 -5.59
C ARG A 121 10.41 -4.57 -5.35
N VAL A 122 9.97 -4.68 -4.11
CA VAL A 122 8.71 -5.34 -3.76
C VAL A 122 7.55 -4.61 -4.45
N HIS A 123 7.51 -3.28 -4.32
CA HIS A 123 6.47 -2.47 -4.95
C HIS A 123 6.58 -2.45 -6.46
N LEU A 124 7.79 -2.43 -7.02
CA LEU A 124 7.95 -2.50 -8.48
C LEU A 124 7.35 -3.79 -9.05
N LYS A 125 7.58 -4.92 -8.40
CA LYS A 125 6.98 -6.19 -8.83
C LYS A 125 5.47 -6.18 -8.71
N LEU A 126 4.95 -5.64 -7.60
CA LEU A 126 3.51 -5.55 -7.39
C LEU A 126 2.86 -4.66 -8.44
N LEU A 127 3.41 -3.47 -8.70
CA LEU A 127 2.88 -2.54 -9.68
C LEU A 127 2.82 -3.17 -11.08
N LYS A 128 3.83 -3.91 -11.44
CA LYS A 128 3.85 -4.61 -12.72
C LYS A 128 2.74 -5.67 -12.78
N PHE A 129 2.55 -6.43 -11.71
CA PHE A 129 1.46 -7.42 -11.62
C PHE A 129 0.10 -6.75 -11.72
N LEU A 130 -0.07 -5.57 -11.10
CA LEU A 130 -1.31 -4.81 -11.11
C LEU A 130 -1.64 -4.19 -12.49
N GLY A 131 -0.70 -4.24 -13.43
CA GLY A 131 -0.90 -3.74 -14.78
C GLY A 131 -0.44 -2.30 -15.00
N PHE A 132 0.24 -1.69 -14.06
CA PHE A 132 0.80 -0.37 -14.25
C PHE A 132 1.98 -0.39 -15.22
N LYS A 133 2.10 0.66 -16.01
CA LYS A 133 3.23 0.85 -16.92
C LYS A 133 4.22 1.81 -16.30
N PHE A 134 5.49 1.50 -16.40
CA PHE A 134 6.56 2.39 -15.98
C PHE A 134 6.86 3.35 -17.12
N LEU A 135 6.76 4.65 -16.85
CA LEU A 135 6.79 5.68 -17.88
C LEU A 135 8.17 6.31 -18.02
N ARG A 136 8.76 6.76 -16.92
CA ARG A 136 10.07 7.43 -16.94
C ARG A 136 10.68 7.48 -15.55
N LYS A 137 11.99 7.71 -15.52
CA LYS A 137 12.71 7.98 -14.28
C LYS A 137 12.78 9.48 -14.04
N ILE A 138 12.62 9.89 -12.79
CA ILE A 138 12.74 11.28 -12.36
C ILE A 138 13.59 11.34 -11.10
N SER A 139 14.24 12.49 -10.88
CA SER A 139 14.88 12.79 -9.59
C SER A 139 13.84 13.43 -8.68
N HIS A 140 13.74 12.97 -7.44
CA HIS A 140 12.68 13.42 -6.53
C HIS A 140 13.18 13.54 -5.09
N GLY A 141 12.54 14.46 -4.37
CA GLY A 141 12.72 14.63 -2.95
C GLY A 141 13.98 15.38 -2.56
N PRO A 142 14.22 15.54 -1.23
CA PRO A 142 15.34 16.34 -0.74
C PRO A 142 16.71 15.74 -1.11
N ASN A 143 16.76 14.42 -1.35
CA ASN A 143 18.00 13.75 -1.70
C ASN A 143 18.14 13.48 -3.21
N GLN A 144 17.19 13.97 -4.03
CA GLN A 144 17.21 13.80 -5.49
C GLN A 144 17.42 12.35 -5.91
N LEU A 145 16.69 11.43 -5.27
CA LEU A 145 16.77 10.01 -5.56
C LEU A 145 16.00 9.66 -6.82
N SER A 146 16.38 8.54 -7.45
CA SER A 146 15.70 8.07 -8.65
C SER A 146 14.37 7.43 -8.32
N PHE A 147 13.30 7.99 -8.85
CA PHE A 147 11.95 7.47 -8.78
C PHE A 147 11.47 7.10 -10.17
N ILE A 148 10.54 6.15 -10.24
CA ILE A 148 9.91 5.75 -11.51
C ILE A 148 8.45 6.19 -11.47
N GLU A 149 8.02 6.92 -12.50
CA GLU A 149 6.63 7.30 -12.69
C GLU A 149 5.86 6.13 -13.30
N PHE A 150 4.68 5.89 -12.77
CA PHE A 150 3.81 4.84 -13.26
C PHE A 150 2.37 5.28 -13.33
#